data_0c09ed300ed9a9bfba9435f608baed8e
#
_entry.id   0c09ed300ed9a9bfba9435f608baed8e
#
_cell.length_a   1.000
_cell.length_b   1.000
_cell.length_c   1.000
_cell.angle_alpha   90.00
_cell.angle_beta   90.00
_cell.angle_gamma   90.00
#
_symmetry.space_group_name_H-M   'P 1'
#
loop_
_entity.id
_entity.type
_entity.pdbx_description
1 polymer ?
#
loop_
_entity_poly.entity_id
_entity_poly.type
_entity_poly.pdbx_seq_one_letter_code
_entity_poly.pdbx_strand_id
1 'polypeptide(L)'
;QQNVMDLVAEEIEAIVEEHTQGDLPENWDLHGLLVKIRPIVPLPRDFDVTQWAKGTRDEIIEQLVARAEARYSAGLGEFAKIIQTQAALAGLTLEQMREGRDSMMRCIYTWVKEHFTGTPEEFAALESLPLNEIPAQHQAAITQGFFDGVRLFRDRAVLLQTVDQHWVKHLTDLXELREGIGLRAYAQRNPLVEFRTEASRMYDEMLASIREQVAHRIFNVQFNVQAPRQQRQPQPQRAVAAPVGVRSPGERALVREGLRASGGSAAAREGNGRPKPAAKLGRNDICPFCDSGKKLKHCQCEGARRWRGEL
;
A
#
# COMPACT_ATOMS: atom_id res chain seq x y z
N GLN A 1 -9.65 19.04 -0.86
CA GLN A 1 -9.19 17.70 -0.48
C GLN A 1 -8.82 17.69 0.99
N GLN A 2 -9.47 16.82 1.76
CA GLN A 2 -9.19 16.68 3.18
C GLN A 2 -7.78 16.11 3.36
N ASN A 3 -6.97 16.83 4.10
CA ASN A 3 -5.60 16.40 4.42
C ASN A 3 -5.64 15.28 5.48
N VAL A 4 -4.67 14.40 5.46
CA VAL A 4 -4.48 13.37 6.50
C VAL A 4 -4.43 14.02 7.90
N MET A 5 -3.80 15.18 8.03
CA MET A 5 -3.74 15.90 9.31
C MET A 5 -5.11 16.41 9.77
N ASP A 6 -6.05 16.67 8.86
CA ASP A 6 -7.43 17.00 9.23
C ASP A 6 -8.10 15.78 9.92
N LEU A 7 -7.91 14.58 9.36
CA LEU A 7 -8.41 13.35 9.98
C LEU A 7 -7.77 13.08 11.34
N VAL A 8 -6.46 13.33 11.47
CA VAL A 8 -5.75 13.21 12.75
C VAL A 8 -6.32 14.19 13.78
N ALA A 9 -6.54 15.44 13.38
CA ALA A 9 -7.11 16.47 14.25
C ALA A 9 -8.53 16.09 14.71
N GLU A 10 -9.37 15.63 13.79
CA GLU A 10 -10.73 15.15 14.09
C GLU A 10 -10.71 13.98 15.07
N GLU A 11 -9.75 13.05 14.91
CA GLU A 11 -9.62 11.92 15.84
C GLU A 11 -9.17 12.38 17.23
N ILE A 12 -8.21 13.30 17.31
CA ILE A 12 -7.77 13.89 18.57
C ILE A 12 -8.96 14.56 19.27
N GLU A 13 -9.73 15.37 18.53
CA GLU A 13 -10.94 16.03 19.05
C GLU A 13 -11.93 15.00 19.60
N ALA A 14 -12.24 13.95 18.83
CA ALA A 14 -13.16 12.89 19.25
C ALA A 14 -12.68 12.19 20.55
N ILE A 15 -11.39 11.88 20.64
CA ILE A 15 -10.81 11.23 21.83
C ILE A 15 -10.91 12.17 23.05
N VAL A 16 -10.59 13.46 22.87
CA VAL A 16 -10.67 14.44 23.95
C VAL A 16 -12.12 14.58 24.42
N GLU A 17 -13.06 14.75 23.48
CA GLU A 17 -14.48 14.85 23.82
C GLU A 17 -15.02 13.63 24.57
N GLU A 18 -14.62 12.44 24.14
CA GLU A 18 -15.02 11.18 24.79
C GLU A 18 -14.59 11.13 26.27
N HIS A 19 -13.39 11.63 26.58
CA HIS A 19 -12.79 11.51 27.91
C HIS A 19 -12.99 12.77 28.79
N THR A 20 -13.53 13.86 28.23
CA THR A 20 -13.77 15.11 28.96
C THR A 20 -15.25 15.48 28.98
N GLN A 21 -16.11 14.49 29.22
CA GLN A 21 -17.56 14.73 29.28
C GLN A 21 -17.94 15.51 30.58
N GLY A 22 -18.87 16.44 30.40
CA GLY A 22 -19.32 17.32 31.49
C GLY A 22 -18.46 18.57 31.60
N ASP A 23 -18.94 19.51 32.46
CA ASP A 23 -18.36 20.84 32.60
C ASP A 23 -17.25 20.92 33.62
N LEU A 24 -17.16 19.94 34.51
CA LEU A 24 -16.21 19.93 35.61
C LEU A 24 -15.00 19.06 35.31
N PRO A 25 -13.79 19.64 35.21
CA PRO A 25 -12.56 18.88 34.95
C PRO A 25 -12.29 17.75 35.95
N GLU A 26 -12.85 17.83 37.15
CA GLU A 26 -12.74 16.79 38.18
C GLU A 26 -13.36 15.46 37.74
N ASN A 27 -14.34 15.51 36.82
CA ASN A 27 -15.05 14.34 36.31
C ASN A 27 -14.42 13.76 35.05
N TRP A 28 -13.39 14.41 34.49
CA TRP A 28 -12.76 14.00 33.26
C TRP A 28 -11.87 12.76 33.45
N ASP A 29 -11.93 11.82 32.53
CA ASP A 29 -11.06 10.62 32.52
C ASP A 29 -9.73 10.94 31.85
N LEU A 30 -8.88 11.71 32.54
CA LEU A 30 -7.60 12.18 32.03
C LEU A 30 -6.59 11.03 31.81
N HIS A 31 -6.68 9.95 32.58
CA HIS A 31 -5.83 8.78 32.40
C HIS A 31 -6.24 7.98 31.18
N GLY A 32 -7.54 7.80 30.96
CA GLY A 32 -8.06 7.19 29.73
C GLY A 32 -7.65 8.00 28.50
N LEU A 33 -7.76 9.31 28.56
CA LEU A 33 -7.30 10.22 27.51
C LEU A 33 -5.82 10.00 27.19
N LEU A 34 -4.97 9.93 28.22
CA LEU A 34 -3.52 9.73 28.03
C LEU A 34 -3.23 8.42 27.30
N VAL A 35 -3.89 7.34 27.71
CA VAL A 35 -3.72 6.01 27.10
C VAL A 35 -4.10 6.02 25.62
N LYS A 36 -5.25 6.63 25.30
CA LYS A 36 -5.77 6.70 23.94
C LYS A 36 -4.94 7.60 23.02
N ILE A 37 -4.40 8.70 23.56
CA ILE A 37 -3.71 9.72 22.74
C ILE A 37 -2.24 9.39 22.47
N ARG A 38 -1.58 8.64 23.34
CA ARG A 38 -0.13 8.34 23.23
C ARG A 38 0.30 7.72 21.90
N PRO A 39 -0.47 6.82 21.28
CA PRO A 39 -0.08 6.28 19.97
C PRO A 39 -0.02 7.35 18.87
N ILE A 40 -0.79 8.42 19.02
CA ILE A 40 -0.91 9.49 18.01
C ILE A 40 0.05 10.64 18.34
N VAL A 41 0.06 11.08 19.59
CA VAL A 41 0.79 12.29 20.02
C VAL A 41 1.97 11.90 20.91
N PRO A 42 3.21 12.36 20.59
CA PRO A 42 4.37 12.06 21.43
C PRO A 42 4.29 12.87 22.74
N LEU A 43 4.01 12.17 23.83
CA LEU A 43 3.99 12.73 25.18
C LEU A 43 5.10 12.10 26.01
N PRO A 44 5.73 12.85 26.92
CA PRO A 44 6.72 12.29 27.84
C PRO A 44 6.16 11.12 28.65
N ARG A 45 7.03 10.20 29.05
CA ARG A 45 6.61 9.04 29.86
C ARG A 45 6.03 9.46 31.21
N ASP A 46 6.56 10.53 31.77
CA ASP A 46 6.19 11.12 33.05
C ASP A 46 5.21 12.29 32.89
N PHE A 47 4.46 12.35 31.82
CA PHE A 47 3.50 13.43 31.53
C PHE A 47 2.45 13.48 32.63
N ASP A 48 2.33 14.65 33.26
CA ASP A 48 1.37 14.89 34.33
C ASP A 48 0.01 15.31 33.76
N VAL A 49 -0.95 14.38 33.78
CA VAL A 49 -2.30 14.60 33.27
C VAL A 49 -3.06 15.73 33.99
N THR A 50 -2.68 16.05 35.22
CA THR A 50 -3.35 17.13 36.00
C THR A 50 -3.16 18.50 35.32
N GLN A 51 -2.18 18.65 34.47
CA GLN A 51 -2.00 19.88 33.67
C GLN A 51 -3.23 20.16 32.80
N TRP A 52 -3.85 19.10 32.25
CA TRP A 52 -5.04 19.24 31.42
C TRP A 52 -6.25 19.74 32.21
N ALA A 53 -6.36 19.37 33.50
CA ALA A 53 -7.47 19.80 34.34
C ALA A 53 -7.45 21.30 34.63
N LYS A 54 -6.33 21.99 34.39
CA LYS A 54 -6.17 23.44 34.63
C LYS A 54 -6.63 24.28 33.43
N GLY A 55 -6.83 23.65 32.29
CA GLY A 55 -7.22 24.33 31.04
C GLY A 55 -8.61 23.95 30.56
N THR A 56 -8.96 24.47 29.42
CA THR A 56 -10.22 24.14 28.75
C THR A 56 -10.02 22.94 27.79
N ARG A 57 -11.13 22.32 27.41
CA ARG A 57 -11.16 21.26 26.40
C ARG A 57 -10.48 21.70 25.10
N ASP A 58 -10.81 22.92 24.64
CA ASP A 58 -10.26 23.47 23.40
C ASP A 58 -8.75 23.66 23.47
N GLU A 59 -8.23 24.09 24.62
CA GLU A 59 -6.78 24.21 24.83
C GLU A 59 -6.09 22.86 24.77
N ILE A 60 -6.70 21.82 25.33
CA ILE A 60 -6.17 20.45 25.26
C ILE A 60 -6.09 20.00 23.80
N ILE A 61 -7.18 20.18 23.05
CA ILE A 61 -7.24 19.82 21.61
C ILE A 61 -6.15 20.55 20.85
N GLU A 62 -6.06 21.87 21.00
CA GLU A 62 -5.06 22.69 20.31
C GLU A 62 -3.62 22.24 20.59
N GLN A 63 -3.30 21.97 21.86
CA GLN A 63 -1.97 21.47 22.26
C GLN A 63 -1.66 20.11 21.62
N LEU A 64 -2.61 19.18 21.64
CA LEU A 64 -2.43 17.84 21.12
C LEU A 64 -2.30 17.85 19.60
N VAL A 65 -3.12 18.64 18.91
CA VAL A 65 -3.04 18.80 17.45
C VAL A 65 -1.69 19.41 17.06
N ALA A 66 -1.23 20.46 17.75
CA ALA A 66 0.08 21.06 17.47
C ALA A 66 1.23 20.06 17.64
N ARG A 67 1.16 19.19 18.64
CA ARG A 67 2.17 18.12 18.85
C ARG A 67 2.11 17.07 17.73
N ALA A 68 0.92 16.70 17.28
CA ALA A 68 0.74 15.76 16.17
C ALA A 68 1.30 16.35 14.87
N GLU A 69 1.04 17.62 14.59
CA GLU A 69 1.58 18.35 13.43
C GLU A 69 3.10 18.39 13.47
N ALA A 70 3.68 18.67 14.63
CA ALA A 70 5.14 18.67 14.81
C ALA A 70 5.73 17.29 14.55
N ARG A 71 5.07 16.22 15.04
CA ARG A 71 5.47 14.83 14.76
C ARG A 71 5.40 14.51 13.27
N TYR A 72 4.32 14.94 12.61
CA TYR A 72 4.11 14.69 11.18
C TYR A 72 5.17 15.36 10.32
N SER A 73 5.60 16.56 10.69
CA SER A 73 6.60 17.36 9.97
C SER A 73 8.03 17.01 10.35
N ALA A 74 8.24 16.22 11.41
CA ALA A 74 9.57 15.87 11.90
C ALA A 74 10.31 14.95 10.92
N GLY A 75 11.63 14.98 10.99
CA GLY A 75 12.48 14.01 10.30
C GLY A 75 13.17 14.52 9.06
N LEU A 76 12.93 15.76 8.62
CA LEU A 76 13.59 16.31 7.43
C LEU A 76 15.13 16.28 7.54
N GLY A 77 15.66 16.66 8.70
CA GLY A 77 17.11 16.67 8.92
C GLY A 77 17.75 15.29 8.84
N GLU A 78 17.10 14.29 9.40
CA GLU A 78 17.55 12.90 9.32
C GLU A 78 17.42 12.37 7.90
N PHE A 79 16.34 12.72 7.22
CA PHE A 79 16.10 12.34 5.83
C PHE A 79 17.17 12.95 4.91
N ALA A 80 17.54 14.21 5.12
CA ALA A 80 18.60 14.88 4.36
C ALA A 80 19.94 14.15 4.53
N LYS A 81 20.25 13.71 5.76
CA LYS A 81 21.47 12.91 6.01
C LYS A 81 21.42 11.57 5.27
N ILE A 82 20.26 10.89 5.28
CA ILE A 82 20.07 9.62 4.59
C ILE A 82 20.33 9.78 3.08
N ILE A 83 19.76 10.80 2.45
CA ILE A 83 19.98 11.08 1.01
C ILE A 83 21.48 11.27 0.73
N GLN A 84 22.19 11.97 1.58
CA GLN A 84 23.60 12.28 1.36
C GLN A 84 24.54 11.11 1.65
N THR A 85 24.19 10.27 2.63
CA THR A 85 25.10 9.23 3.13
C THR A 85 24.84 7.85 2.56
N GLN A 86 23.60 7.53 2.18
CA GLN A 86 23.32 6.24 1.54
C GLN A 86 23.69 6.30 0.06
N ALA A 87 24.75 5.62 -0.31
CA ALA A 87 25.34 5.67 -1.65
C ALA A 87 24.30 5.41 -2.77
N ALA A 88 23.36 4.50 -2.54
CA ALA A 88 22.34 4.17 -3.53
C ALA A 88 21.35 5.32 -3.78
N LEU A 89 21.01 6.09 -2.73
CA LEU A 89 20.15 7.28 -2.86
C LEU A 89 20.95 8.49 -3.32
N ALA A 90 22.15 8.68 -2.79
CA ALA A 90 23.02 9.80 -3.15
C ALA A 90 23.33 9.82 -4.66
N GLY A 91 23.55 8.65 -5.25
CA GLY A 91 23.84 8.50 -6.68
C GLY A 91 22.60 8.44 -7.58
N LEU A 92 21.40 8.48 -7.02
CA LEU A 92 20.15 8.44 -7.79
C LEU A 92 19.91 9.78 -8.49
N THR A 93 19.44 9.74 -9.75
CA THR A 93 19.08 10.96 -10.48
C THR A 93 17.54 11.08 -10.57
N LEU A 94 17.06 12.31 -10.71
CA LEU A 94 15.63 12.58 -10.92
C LEU A 94 15.11 11.89 -12.21
N GLU A 95 15.95 11.85 -13.25
CA GLU A 95 15.65 11.14 -14.49
C GLU A 95 15.41 9.64 -14.26
N GLN A 96 16.25 8.99 -13.45
CA GLN A 96 16.09 7.59 -13.09
C GLN A 96 14.80 7.35 -12.30
N MET A 97 14.40 8.32 -11.46
CA MET A 97 13.14 8.26 -10.72
C MET A 97 11.95 8.35 -11.68
N ARG A 98 12.01 9.24 -12.68
CA ARG A 98 10.98 9.41 -13.71
C ARG A 98 10.79 8.15 -14.55
N GLU A 99 11.89 7.57 -15.03
CA GLU A 99 11.88 6.45 -15.97
C GLU A 99 11.72 5.09 -15.30
N GLY A 100 11.97 5.03 -14.00
CA GLY A 100 11.91 3.79 -13.24
C GLY A 100 10.49 3.21 -13.13
N ARG A 101 10.42 1.92 -12.81
CA ARG A 101 9.13 1.22 -12.63
C ARG A 101 8.55 1.42 -11.24
N ASP A 102 9.33 1.95 -10.33
CA ASP A 102 8.89 2.14 -8.93
C ASP A 102 7.87 3.29 -8.86
N SER A 103 6.66 2.96 -8.40
CA SER A 103 5.55 3.93 -8.32
C SER A 103 5.82 5.02 -7.27
N MET A 104 6.51 4.68 -6.19
CA MET A 104 6.89 5.67 -5.17
C MET A 104 7.88 6.68 -5.75
N MET A 105 8.90 6.20 -6.46
CA MET A 105 9.91 7.09 -7.07
C MET A 105 9.29 8.01 -8.12
N ARG A 106 8.37 7.53 -8.94
CA ARG A 106 7.65 8.37 -9.90
C ARG A 106 6.78 9.42 -9.21
N CYS A 107 6.10 9.04 -8.14
CA CYS A 107 5.29 9.96 -7.33
C CYS A 107 6.17 11.08 -6.73
N ILE A 108 7.33 10.72 -6.18
CA ILE A 108 8.29 11.67 -5.62
C ILE A 108 8.79 12.62 -6.71
N TYR A 109 9.19 12.08 -7.87
CA TYR A 109 9.65 12.89 -9.01
C TYR A 109 8.59 13.91 -9.43
N THR A 110 7.34 13.46 -9.59
CA THR A 110 6.23 14.33 -9.99
C THR A 110 6.03 15.46 -8.96
N TRP A 111 6.05 15.11 -7.68
CA TRP A 111 5.90 16.10 -6.60
C TRP A 111 7.05 17.12 -6.61
N VAL A 112 8.30 16.66 -6.72
CA VAL A 112 9.49 17.53 -6.76
C VAL A 112 9.37 18.49 -7.95
N LYS A 113 9.02 17.99 -9.13
CA LYS A 113 8.88 18.78 -10.34
C LYS A 113 7.80 19.85 -10.22
N GLU A 114 6.62 19.48 -9.70
CA GLU A 114 5.48 20.39 -9.54
C GLU A 114 5.74 21.52 -8.52
N HIS A 115 6.58 21.25 -7.53
CA HIS A 115 6.84 22.19 -6.45
C HIS A 115 8.22 22.87 -6.54
N PHE A 116 8.94 22.60 -7.62
CA PHE A 116 10.23 23.27 -7.87
C PHE A 116 10.00 24.75 -8.19
N THR A 117 10.74 25.62 -7.51
CA THR A 117 10.54 27.07 -7.61
C THR A 117 11.42 27.74 -8.67
N GLY A 118 12.30 26.98 -9.33
CA GLY A 118 13.17 27.47 -10.42
C GLY A 118 12.51 27.39 -11.79
N THR A 119 13.26 27.76 -12.84
CA THR A 119 12.78 27.65 -14.21
C THR A 119 12.77 26.20 -14.68
N PRO A 120 11.94 25.88 -15.72
CA PRO A 120 11.96 24.54 -16.30
C PRO A 120 13.32 24.13 -16.84
N GLU A 121 14.10 25.06 -17.36
CA GLU A 121 15.47 24.82 -17.86
C GLU A 121 16.41 24.47 -16.73
N GLU A 122 16.31 25.16 -15.60
CA GLU A 122 17.09 24.83 -14.39
C GLU A 122 16.73 23.43 -13.91
N PHE A 123 15.44 23.08 -13.84
CA PHE A 123 15.03 21.76 -13.44
C PHE A 123 15.56 20.68 -14.38
N ALA A 124 15.47 20.90 -15.70
CA ALA A 124 15.99 19.95 -16.69
C ALA A 124 17.50 19.71 -16.53
N ALA A 125 18.26 20.76 -16.20
CA ALA A 125 19.69 20.64 -15.93
C ALA A 125 19.99 19.81 -14.69
N LEU A 126 19.09 19.83 -13.68
CA LEU A 126 19.25 19.05 -12.45
C LEU A 126 18.85 17.58 -12.62
N GLU A 127 17.99 17.25 -13.60
CA GLU A 127 17.42 15.91 -13.75
C GLU A 127 18.48 14.80 -13.90
N SER A 128 19.58 15.11 -14.60
CA SER A 128 20.65 14.16 -14.89
C SER A 128 21.72 14.08 -13.79
N LEU A 129 21.68 14.98 -12.81
CA LEU A 129 22.69 15.02 -11.75
C LEU A 129 22.32 14.04 -10.62
N PRO A 130 23.33 13.35 -10.04
CA PRO A 130 23.10 12.61 -8.79
C PRO A 130 22.63 13.54 -7.67
N LEU A 131 21.77 13.04 -6.79
CA LEU A 131 21.20 13.85 -5.70
C LEU A 131 22.27 14.53 -4.84
N ASN A 132 23.40 13.88 -4.63
CA ASN A 132 24.51 14.45 -3.84
C ASN A 132 25.35 15.49 -4.61
N GLU A 133 25.17 15.58 -5.93
CA GLU A 133 25.89 16.54 -6.78
C GLU A 133 25.03 17.76 -7.17
N ILE A 134 23.76 17.78 -6.70
CA ILE A 134 22.88 18.93 -6.94
C ILE A 134 23.51 20.18 -6.29
N PRO A 135 23.58 21.29 -7.04
CA PRO A 135 24.17 22.55 -6.50
C PRO A 135 23.51 22.98 -5.19
N ALA A 136 24.29 23.50 -4.26
CA ALA A 136 23.85 23.86 -2.90
C ALA A 136 22.62 24.78 -2.90
N GLN A 137 22.52 25.67 -3.89
CA GLN A 137 21.38 26.58 -4.04
C GLN A 137 20.03 25.85 -4.25
N HIS A 138 20.05 24.67 -4.85
CA HIS A 138 18.85 23.87 -5.12
C HIS A 138 18.70 22.65 -4.20
N GLN A 139 19.76 22.29 -3.49
CA GLN A 139 19.81 21.06 -2.70
C GLN A 139 18.75 21.03 -1.61
N ALA A 140 18.54 22.13 -0.89
CA ALA A 140 17.52 22.22 0.16
C ALA A 140 16.12 22.03 -0.41
N ALA A 141 15.82 22.67 -1.54
CA ALA A 141 14.51 22.59 -2.20
C ALA A 141 14.22 21.17 -2.72
N ILE A 142 15.21 20.54 -3.36
CA ILE A 142 15.08 19.16 -3.89
C ILE A 142 14.91 18.17 -2.73
N THR A 143 15.69 18.31 -1.66
CA THR A 143 15.58 17.44 -0.47
C THR A 143 14.22 17.58 0.19
N GLN A 144 13.73 18.82 0.36
CA GLN A 144 12.40 19.09 0.90
C GLN A 144 11.31 18.47 0.01
N GLY A 145 11.41 18.68 -1.29
CA GLY A 145 10.45 18.12 -2.26
C GLY A 145 10.44 16.59 -2.23
N PHE A 146 11.61 15.97 -2.11
CA PHE A 146 11.74 14.51 -1.98
C PHE A 146 11.06 14.02 -0.69
N PHE A 147 11.35 14.68 0.43
CA PHE A 147 10.76 14.35 1.74
C PHE A 147 9.23 14.46 1.69
N ASP A 148 8.72 15.55 1.11
CA ASP A 148 7.28 15.76 0.97
C ASP A 148 6.64 14.72 0.04
N GLY A 149 7.32 14.35 -1.03
CA GLY A 149 6.86 13.29 -1.95
C GLY A 149 6.77 11.93 -1.28
N VAL A 150 7.73 11.59 -0.42
CA VAL A 150 7.70 10.35 0.38
C VAL A 150 6.49 10.37 1.33
N ARG A 151 6.26 11.50 2.02
CA ARG A 151 5.12 11.66 2.91
C ARG A 151 3.80 11.53 2.15
N LEU A 152 3.69 12.20 1.02
CA LEU A 152 2.48 12.13 0.17
C LEU A 152 2.19 10.69 -0.27
N PHE A 153 3.21 9.96 -0.69
CA PHE A 153 3.07 8.56 -1.09
C PHE A 153 2.60 7.70 0.08
N ARG A 154 3.22 7.89 1.25
CA ARG A 154 2.84 7.19 2.48
C ARG A 154 1.38 7.46 2.85
N ASP A 155 1.00 8.73 2.89
CA ASP A 155 -0.33 9.17 3.29
C ASP A 155 -1.39 8.58 2.37
N ARG A 156 -1.13 8.63 1.06
CA ARG A 156 -2.02 8.05 0.04
C ARG A 156 -2.15 6.54 0.21
N ALA A 157 -1.05 5.84 0.46
CA ALA A 157 -1.06 4.39 0.65
C ALA A 157 -1.86 4.00 1.90
N VAL A 158 -1.64 4.71 3.03
CA VAL A 158 -2.37 4.47 4.29
C VAL A 158 -3.85 4.72 4.10
N LEU A 159 -4.21 5.86 3.48
CA LEU A 159 -5.62 6.21 3.23
C LEU A 159 -6.31 5.17 2.36
N LEU A 160 -5.75 4.85 1.21
CA LEU A 160 -6.37 3.92 0.25
C LEU A 160 -6.54 2.53 0.88
N GLN A 161 -5.51 2.03 1.54
CA GLN A 161 -5.58 0.71 2.17
C GLN A 161 -6.61 0.67 3.29
N THR A 162 -6.66 1.71 4.12
CA THR A 162 -7.62 1.79 5.23
C THR A 162 -9.05 1.88 4.71
N VAL A 163 -9.29 2.77 3.74
CA VAL A 163 -10.63 2.93 3.13
C VAL A 163 -11.09 1.61 2.49
N ASP A 164 -10.22 0.96 1.70
CA ASP A 164 -10.57 -0.29 1.02
C ASP A 164 -10.98 -1.38 2.02
N GLN A 165 -10.21 -1.54 3.10
CA GLN A 165 -10.50 -2.56 4.12
C GLN A 165 -11.88 -2.33 4.77
N HIS A 166 -12.14 -1.10 5.19
CA HIS A 166 -13.40 -0.75 5.86
C HIS A 166 -14.59 -0.78 4.89
N TRP A 167 -14.38 -0.33 3.67
CA TRP A 167 -15.43 -0.30 2.64
C TRP A 167 -15.90 -1.71 2.27
N VAL A 168 -14.95 -2.62 2.03
CA VAL A 168 -15.28 -4.03 1.72
C VAL A 168 -16.05 -4.67 2.87
N LYS A 169 -15.59 -4.44 4.11
CA LYS A 169 -16.31 -4.94 5.29
C LYS A 169 -17.72 -4.37 5.37
N HIS A 170 -17.86 -3.06 5.20
CA HIS A 170 -19.16 -2.36 5.26
C HIS A 170 -20.14 -2.91 4.23
N LEU A 171 -19.68 -3.15 3.00
CA LEU A 171 -20.54 -3.75 1.96
C LEU A 171 -21.01 -5.16 2.35
N THR A 172 -20.16 -5.94 3.00
CA THR A 172 -20.51 -7.28 3.50
C THR A 172 -21.56 -7.18 4.61
N ASP A 173 -21.31 -6.31 5.59
CA ASP A 173 -22.22 -6.10 6.73
C ASP A 173 -23.59 -5.59 6.26
N LEU A 174 -23.65 -4.73 5.26
CA LEU A 174 -24.92 -4.28 4.66
C LEU A 174 -25.71 -5.42 4.02
N UNK A 175 -25.03 -6.21 3.56
CA UNK A 175 -25.54 -7.23 3.03
C UNK A 175 -26.20 -8.08 3.91
N GLU A 176 -25.57 -8.44 4.90
CA GLU A 176 -26.12 -9.20 6.01
C GLU A 176 -27.31 -8.50 6.66
N LEU A 177 -27.22 -7.21 6.86
CA LEU A 177 -28.32 -6.40 7.34
C LEU A 177 -29.56 -6.54 6.43
N ARG A 178 -29.35 -6.45 5.13
CA ARG A 178 -30.44 -6.57 4.14
C ARG A 178 -31.15 -7.93 4.21
N GLU A 179 -30.38 -8.99 4.42
CA GLU A 179 -30.96 -10.34 4.56
C GLU A 179 -31.72 -10.49 5.87
N GLY A 180 -31.20 -9.90 6.96
CA GLY A 180 -31.78 -10.03 8.29
C GLY A 180 -32.96 -9.10 8.57
N ILE A 181 -33.11 -8.00 7.82
CA ILE A 181 -34.07 -6.94 8.15
C ILE A 181 -35.53 -7.42 8.04
N GLY A 182 -35.78 -8.38 7.14
CA GLY A 182 -37.14 -8.96 6.96
C GLY A 182 -37.69 -9.64 8.21
N LEU A 183 -36.79 -10.18 9.04
CA LEU A 183 -37.18 -10.84 10.29
C LEU A 183 -37.73 -9.82 11.31
N ARG A 184 -37.26 -8.57 11.26
CA ARG A 184 -37.71 -7.49 12.16
C ARG A 184 -39.13 -7.01 11.82
N ALA A 185 -39.65 -7.33 10.62
CA ALA A 185 -41.02 -7.02 10.22
C ALA A 185 -42.06 -7.70 11.13
N TYR A 186 -41.70 -8.84 11.72
CA TYR A 186 -42.59 -9.55 12.66
C TYR A 186 -42.87 -8.73 13.94
N ALA A 187 -42.01 -7.75 14.26
CA ALA A 187 -42.19 -6.88 15.42
C ALA A 187 -43.00 -5.60 15.10
N GLN A 188 -43.75 -5.59 14.01
CA GLN A 188 -44.60 -4.48 13.55
C GLN A 188 -43.79 -3.18 13.24
N ARG A 189 -42.50 -3.29 12.96
CA ARG A 189 -41.66 -2.17 12.55
C ARG A 189 -41.57 -2.15 11.02
N ASN A 190 -41.50 -0.95 10.46
CA ASN A 190 -41.31 -0.80 9.02
C ASN A 190 -39.85 -1.19 8.63
N PRO A 191 -39.67 -2.29 7.88
CA PRO A 191 -38.31 -2.75 7.56
C PRO A 191 -37.47 -1.74 6.81
N LEU A 192 -38.05 -0.90 5.97
CA LEU A 192 -37.32 0.12 5.22
C LEU A 192 -36.75 1.21 6.15
N VAL A 193 -37.53 1.65 7.13
CA VAL A 193 -37.09 2.66 8.11
C VAL A 193 -35.97 2.07 8.97
N GLU A 194 -36.16 0.83 9.46
CA GLU A 194 -35.13 0.15 10.26
C GLU A 194 -33.85 -0.03 9.48
N PHE A 195 -33.95 -0.46 8.21
CA PHE A 195 -32.77 -0.61 7.35
C PHE A 195 -32.00 0.71 7.18
N ARG A 196 -32.73 1.80 6.88
CA ARG A 196 -32.10 3.12 6.69
C ARG A 196 -31.40 3.59 7.95
N THR A 197 -32.04 3.45 9.09
CA THR A 197 -31.48 3.87 10.38
C THR A 197 -30.21 3.08 10.71
N GLU A 198 -30.28 1.77 10.56
CA GLU A 198 -29.13 0.90 10.87
C GLU A 198 -27.99 1.08 9.87
N ALA A 199 -28.29 1.19 8.58
CA ALA A 199 -27.29 1.43 7.55
C ALA A 199 -26.58 2.78 7.75
N SER A 200 -27.31 3.82 8.14
CA SER A 200 -26.71 5.11 8.47
C SER A 200 -25.76 5.00 9.67
N ARG A 201 -26.19 4.31 10.72
CA ARG A 201 -25.34 4.08 11.91
C ARG A 201 -24.05 3.33 11.53
N MET A 202 -24.20 2.26 10.76
CA MET A 202 -23.06 1.44 10.30
C MET A 202 -22.07 2.28 9.43
N TYR A 203 -22.62 3.18 8.60
CA TYR A 203 -21.79 4.08 7.78
C TYR A 203 -21.00 5.04 8.65
N ASP A 204 -21.65 5.66 9.64
CA ASP A 204 -20.99 6.59 10.57
C ASP A 204 -19.89 5.87 11.39
N GLU A 205 -20.17 4.65 11.82
CA GLU A 205 -19.18 3.80 12.53
C GLU A 205 -17.99 3.45 11.63
N MET A 206 -18.26 3.18 10.35
CA MET A 206 -17.18 2.94 9.37
C MET A 206 -16.30 4.17 9.23
N LEU A 207 -16.88 5.37 9.07
CA LEU A 207 -16.12 6.61 8.96
C LEU A 207 -15.26 6.87 10.21
N ALA A 208 -15.83 6.65 11.39
CA ALA A 208 -15.10 6.79 12.66
C ALA A 208 -13.93 5.78 12.73
N SER A 209 -14.14 4.55 12.31
CA SER A 209 -13.10 3.51 12.29
C SER A 209 -11.98 3.84 11.30
N ILE A 210 -12.33 4.40 10.13
CA ILE A 210 -11.33 4.86 9.15
C ILE A 210 -10.48 5.97 9.77
N ARG A 211 -11.11 6.96 10.39
CA ARG A 211 -10.42 8.09 11.02
C ARG A 211 -9.47 7.60 12.10
N GLU A 212 -9.94 6.75 13.01
CA GLU A 212 -9.14 6.14 14.07
C GLU A 212 -7.92 5.41 13.50
N GLN A 213 -8.15 4.52 12.52
CA GLN A 213 -7.06 3.74 11.93
C GLN A 213 -6.04 4.60 11.19
N VAL A 214 -6.49 5.61 10.44
CA VAL A 214 -5.57 6.53 9.75
C VAL A 214 -4.71 7.26 10.78
N ALA A 215 -5.32 7.80 11.84
CA ALA A 215 -4.58 8.54 12.89
C ALA A 215 -3.51 7.67 13.56
N HIS A 216 -3.80 6.39 13.79
CA HIS A 216 -2.84 5.46 14.36
C HIS A 216 -1.75 5.04 13.38
N ARG A 217 -2.12 4.73 12.13
CA ARG A 217 -1.20 4.16 11.14
C ARG A 217 -0.22 5.18 10.57
N ILE A 218 -0.67 6.43 10.38
CA ILE A 218 0.14 7.46 9.70
C ILE A 218 1.49 7.72 10.40
N PHE A 219 1.53 7.55 11.71
CA PHE A 219 2.74 7.76 12.51
C PHE A 219 3.56 6.48 12.74
N ASN A 220 2.97 5.32 12.48
CA ASN A 220 3.57 4.03 12.83
C ASN A 220 3.99 3.21 11.59
N VAL A 221 3.51 3.57 10.40
CA VAL A 221 3.95 2.94 9.16
C VAL A 221 5.31 3.52 8.76
N GLN A 222 6.33 2.66 8.69
CA GLN A 222 7.64 3.04 8.21
C GLN A 222 7.78 2.62 6.74
N PHE A 223 8.00 3.58 5.88
CA PHE A 223 8.38 3.32 4.49
C PHE A 223 9.90 3.40 4.37
N ASN A 224 10.50 2.28 4.05
CA ASN A 224 11.92 2.26 3.68
C ASN A 224 12.05 2.81 2.26
N VAL A 225 12.62 4.00 2.15
CA VAL A 225 12.99 4.56 0.86
C VAL A 225 14.26 3.84 0.43
N GLN A 226 14.12 2.90 -0.49
CA GLN A 226 15.26 2.20 -1.10
C GLN A 226 15.40 2.67 -2.54
N ALA A 227 16.62 2.94 -2.95
CA ALA A 227 16.90 3.21 -4.36
C ALA A 227 16.40 2.03 -5.22
N PRO A 228 15.84 2.31 -6.39
CA PRO A 228 15.40 1.24 -7.28
C PRO A 228 16.55 0.28 -7.54
N ARG A 229 16.31 -1.02 -7.31
CA ARG A 229 17.30 -2.03 -7.67
C ARG A 229 17.56 -1.95 -9.17
N GLN A 230 18.76 -1.52 -9.53
CA GLN A 230 19.20 -1.64 -10.91
C GLN A 230 19.10 -3.11 -11.27
N GLN A 231 18.18 -3.43 -12.17
CA GLN A 231 18.16 -4.77 -12.75
C GLN A 231 19.53 -4.96 -13.39
N ARG A 232 20.37 -5.82 -12.78
CA ARG A 232 21.54 -6.32 -13.47
C ARG A 232 21.03 -6.82 -14.83
N GLN A 233 21.41 -6.12 -15.89
CA GLN A 233 21.25 -6.66 -17.23
C GLN A 233 21.83 -8.08 -17.18
N PRO A 234 21.09 -9.09 -17.66
CA PRO A 234 21.69 -10.42 -17.74
C PRO A 234 22.96 -10.28 -18.54
N GLN A 235 24.09 -10.47 -17.88
CA GLN A 235 25.36 -10.55 -18.59
C GLN A 235 25.17 -11.65 -19.66
N PRO A 236 25.50 -11.37 -20.92
CA PRO A 236 25.48 -12.44 -21.91
C PRO A 236 26.38 -13.54 -21.37
N GLN A 237 25.77 -14.68 -21.08
CA GLN A 237 26.54 -15.84 -20.66
C GLN A 237 27.52 -16.13 -21.81
N ARG A 238 28.80 -15.86 -21.56
CA ARG A 238 29.86 -16.34 -22.43
C ARG A 238 29.60 -17.82 -22.62
N ALA A 239 29.25 -18.21 -23.84
CA ALA A 239 29.12 -19.60 -24.18
C ALA A 239 30.43 -20.28 -23.84
N VAL A 240 30.43 -21.06 -22.78
CA VAL A 240 31.56 -21.93 -22.46
C VAL A 240 31.52 -22.97 -23.56
N ALA A 241 32.50 -22.92 -24.44
CA ALA A 241 32.65 -23.93 -25.49
C ALA A 241 32.70 -25.29 -24.77
N ALA A 242 31.75 -26.17 -25.12
CA ALA A 242 31.74 -27.50 -24.57
C ALA A 242 33.03 -28.21 -25.00
N PRO A 243 33.71 -28.89 -24.09
CA PRO A 243 34.89 -29.69 -24.51
C PRO A 243 34.43 -30.77 -25.49
N VAL A 244 35.08 -30.79 -26.60
CA VAL A 244 34.88 -31.85 -27.63
C VAL A 244 35.35 -33.18 -26.98
N GLY A 245 34.39 -33.93 -26.47
CA GLY A 245 34.66 -35.28 -25.95
C GLY A 245 34.95 -36.23 -27.11
N VAL A 246 36.17 -36.77 -27.11
CA VAL A 246 36.55 -37.85 -27.99
C VAL A 246 35.68 -39.08 -27.66
N ARG A 247 34.83 -39.47 -28.62
CA ARG A 247 34.04 -40.72 -28.51
C ARG A 247 34.94 -41.91 -28.80
N SER A 248 35.16 -42.75 -27.81
CA SER A 248 35.71 -44.09 -28.04
C SER A 248 34.62 -45.02 -28.54
N PRO A 249 34.86 -45.84 -29.60
CA PRO A 249 33.86 -46.81 -30.04
C PRO A 249 33.99 -48.09 -29.20
N GLY A 250 32.93 -48.44 -28.53
CA GLY A 250 32.86 -49.74 -27.86
C GLY A 250 32.11 -49.71 -26.53
N GLU A 251 30.83 -49.82 -26.62
CA GLU A 251 30.02 -50.61 -25.69
C GLU A 251 28.59 -50.65 -26.13
N ARG A 252 28.34 -51.58 -27.00
CA ARG A 252 27.01 -52.14 -27.24
C ARG A 252 26.89 -53.40 -26.43
N ALA A 253 25.73 -53.52 -25.83
CA ALA A 253 25.07 -54.76 -25.48
C ALA A 253 24.78 -54.96 -23.98
N LEU A 254 23.57 -55.43 -23.85
CA LEU A 254 22.94 -56.10 -22.71
C LEU A 254 22.48 -55.16 -21.60
N VAL A 255 21.20 -55.06 -21.33
CA VAL A 255 20.36 -56.11 -20.81
C VAL A 255 18.91 -55.87 -21.18
N ARG A 256 18.29 -56.86 -21.73
CA ARG A 256 16.87 -57.04 -21.85
C ARG A 256 16.43 -57.97 -20.68
N GLU A 257 15.23 -57.73 -20.22
CA GLU A 257 14.44 -58.63 -19.39
C GLU A 257 14.43 -58.41 -17.90
N GLY A 258 13.22 -58.28 -17.42
CA GLY A 258 12.86 -58.71 -16.07
C GLY A 258 11.95 -57.81 -15.29
N LEU A 259 10.66 -57.99 -15.51
CA LEU A 259 9.63 -58.23 -14.49
C LEU A 259 8.89 -57.05 -13.84
N ARG A 260 7.60 -57.22 -14.00
CA ARG A 260 6.47 -56.52 -13.37
C ARG A 260 6.52 -56.54 -11.84
N ALA A 261 6.08 -55.47 -11.26
CA ALA A 261 4.97 -55.49 -10.27
C ALA A 261 4.73 -54.12 -9.65
N SER A 262 3.49 -53.72 -9.76
CA SER A 262 2.56 -53.04 -8.85
C SER A 262 3.10 -52.02 -7.84
N GLY A 263 2.44 -50.87 -7.87
CA GLY A 263 2.15 -50.10 -6.66
C GLY A 263 2.77 -48.72 -6.55
N GLY A 264 1.95 -47.72 -6.88
CA GLY A 264 1.76 -46.54 -6.08
C GLY A 264 2.79 -45.42 -6.11
N SER A 265 2.27 -44.33 -6.43
CA SER A 265 2.75 -42.99 -6.06
C SER A 265 3.55 -42.22 -7.11
N ALA A 266 2.92 -41.19 -7.58
CA ALA A 266 3.40 -40.31 -8.63
C ALA A 266 4.50 -39.38 -8.11
N ALA A 267 5.66 -39.46 -8.74
CA ALA A 267 6.65 -38.39 -8.66
C ALA A 267 6.79 -37.76 -10.06
N ALA A 268 6.75 -36.48 -10.06
CA ALA A 268 6.81 -35.67 -11.28
C ALA A 268 8.14 -35.88 -12.00
N ARG A 269 8.04 -36.20 -13.29
CA ARG A 269 9.19 -36.15 -14.19
C ARG A 269 9.02 -35.03 -15.18
N GLU A 270 9.95 -34.12 -15.19
CA GLU A 270 10.13 -33.15 -16.26
C GLU A 270 10.57 -33.91 -17.53
N GLY A 271 9.83 -33.71 -18.58
CA GLY A 271 10.18 -34.23 -19.89
C GLY A 271 9.43 -33.52 -20.97
N ASN A 272 10.20 -32.92 -21.84
CA ASN A 272 9.90 -32.42 -23.19
C ASN A 272 8.44 -32.39 -23.66
N GLY A 273 7.93 -31.20 -23.85
CA GLY A 273 7.14 -30.83 -25.04
C GLY A 273 5.79 -31.49 -25.22
N ARG A 274 5.06 -31.84 -24.14
CA ARG A 274 3.63 -32.13 -24.26
C ARG A 274 2.84 -31.13 -23.43
N PRO A 275 1.79 -30.53 -24.00
CA PRO A 275 0.98 -29.58 -23.25
C PRO A 275 0.37 -30.23 -22.03
N LYS A 276 0.47 -29.56 -20.87
CA LYS A 276 -0.23 -29.93 -19.64
C LYS A 276 -1.73 -30.04 -19.92
N PRO A 277 -2.45 -31.01 -19.33
CA PRO A 277 -3.91 -31.02 -19.44
C PRO A 277 -4.45 -29.68 -18.94
N ALA A 278 -5.31 -29.09 -19.76
CA ALA A 278 -5.81 -27.74 -19.59
C ALA A 278 -6.42 -27.54 -18.21
N ALA A 279 -5.85 -26.63 -17.42
CA ALA A 279 -6.56 -25.99 -16.35
C ALA A 279 -7.92 -25.55 -16.90
N LYS A 280 -9.02 -25.82 -16.18
CA LYS A 280 -10.37 -25.45 -16.63
C LYS A 280 -10.40 -23.96 -16.96
N LEU A 281 -10.50 -23.66 -18.26
CA LEU A 281 -10.53 -22.29 -18.76
C LEU A 281 -11.78 -21.58 -18.23
N GLY A 282 -11.60 -20.49 -17.57
CA GLY A 282 -12.68 -19.64 -17.08
C GLY A 282 -13.18 -18.67 -18.13
N ARG A 283 -14.42 -18.22 -18.01
CA ARG A 283 -15.04 -17.28 -18.95
C ARG A 283 -14.29 -15.96 -19.06
N ASN A 284 -13.56 -15.58 -18.01
CA ASN A 284 -12.81 -14.31 -17.96
C ASN A 284 -11.34 -14.44 -18.38
N ASP A 285 -10.87 -15.65 -18.68
CA ASP A 285 -9.50 -15.86 -19.11
C ASP A 285 -9.29 -15.33 -20.53
N ILE A 286 -8.07 -14.91 -20.82
CA ILE A 286 -7.69 -14.48 -22.17
C ILE A 286 -7.83 -15.69 -23.10
N CYS A 287 -8.41 -15.46 -24.26
CA CYS A 287 -8.68 -16.52 -25.22
C CYS A 287 -7.38 -17.21 -25.66
N PRO A 288 -7.20 -18.51 -25.41
CA PRO A 288 -5.99 -19.23 -25.81
C PRO A 288 -6.07 -19.73 -27.27
N PHE A 289 -7.20 -19.50 -27.96
CA PHE A 289 -7.42 -20.02 -29.33
C PHE A 289 -7.04 -19.02 -30.42
N CYS A 290 -6.70 -17.78 -30.01
CA CYS A 290 -6.28 -16.74 -30.97
C CYS A 290 -5.51 -15.63 -30.21
N ASP A 291 -4.72 -14.85 -30.94
CA ASP A 291 -3.88 -13.81 -30.38
C ASP A 291 -4.59 -12.46 -30.21
N SER A 292 -5.93 -12.46 -30.14
CA SER A 292 -6.72 -11.21 -30.04
C SER A 292 -6.63 -10.50 -28.70
N GLY A 293 -6.12 -11.14 -27.65
CA GLY A 293 -6.07 -10.60 -26.30
C GLY A 293 -7.44 -10.43 -25.63
N LYS A 294 -8.53 -10.86 -26.28
CA LYS A 294 -9.89 -10.75 -25.75
C LYS A 294 -10.20 -11.88 -24.77
N LYS A 295 -11.04 -11.60 -23.79
CA LYS A 295 -11.53 -12.62 -22.85
C LYS A 295 -12.39 -13.64 -23.60
N LEU A 296 -12.36 -14.92 -23.17
CA LEU A 296 -13.10 -16.03 -23.79
C LEU A 296 -14.57 -15.72 -24.00
N LYS A 297 -15.22 -15.04 -23.07
CA LYS A 297 -16.65 -14.67 -23.16
C LYS A 297 -16.95 -13.65 -24.28
N HIS A 298 -15.96 -12.89 -24.74
CA HIS A 298 -16.13 -11.85 -25.78
C HIS A 298 -15.40 -12.16 -27.08
N CYS A 299 -14.62 -13.25 -27.11
CA CYS A 299 -13.86 -13.61 -28.29
C CYS A 299 -14.76 -14.30 -29.35
N GLN A 300 -14.66 -13.85 -30.61
CA GLN A 300 -15.49 -14.38 -31.73
C GLN A 300 -14.78 -15.45 -32.55
N CYS A 301 -13.57 -15.85 -32.16
CA CYS A 301 -12.86 -16.90 -32.90
C CYS A 301 -13.59 -18.27 -32.76
N GLU A 302 -13.36 -19.14 -33.74
CA GLU A 302 -14.03 -20.46 -33.79
C GLU A 302 -13.77 -21.28 -32.52
N GLY A 303 -12.54 -21.27 -31.98
CA GLY A 303 -12.20 -21.98 -30.76
C GLY A 303 -12.95 -21.47 -29.52
N ALA A 304 -13.11 -20.15 -29.40
CA ALA A 304 -13.88 -19.56 -28.28
C ALA A 304 -15.39 -19.84 -28.41
N ARG A 305 -15.93 -19.81 -29.62
CA ARG A 305 -17.35 -20.12 -29.90
C ARG A 305 -17.65 -21.60 -29.59
N ARG A 306 -16.76 -22.51 -30.03
CA ARG A 306 -16.86 -23.94 -29.72
C ARG A 306 -16.75 -24.19 -28.19
N TRP A 307 -15.84 -23.49 -27.54
CA TRP A 307 -15.73 -23.61 -26.06
C TRP A 307 -16.99 -23.16 -25.32
N ARG A 308 -17.71 -22.13 -25.84
CA ARG A 308 -18.97 -21.65 -25.26
C ARG A 308 -20.18 -22.51 -25.69
N GLY A 309 -19.99 -23.47 -26.61
CA GLY A 309 -21.08 -24.31 -27.13
C GLY A 309 -21.97 -23.62 -28.16
N GLU A 310 -21.40 -22.66 -28.89
CA GLU A 310 -22.11 -21.90 -29.96
C GLU A 310 -21.90 -22.49 -31.34
N LEU A 311 -21.10 -23.56 -31.44
CA LEU A 311 -20.78 -24.27 -32.69
C LEU A 311 -20.78 -25.77 -32.42
#